data_2b61bec4331b6e7f36f929046f12cd88
#
_entry.id   2b61bec4331b6e7f36f929046f12cd88
#
_cell.length_a   1.000
_cell.length_b   1.000
_cell.length_c   1.000
_cell.angle_alpha   90.00
_cell.angle_beta   90.00
_cell.angle_gamma   90.00
#
_symmetry.space_group_name_H-M   'P 1'
#
loop_
_entity.id
_entity.type
_entity.pdbx_description
1 polymer ?
#
loop_
_entity_poly.entity_id
_entity_poly.type
_entity_poly.pdbx_seq_one_letter_code
_entity_poly.pdbx_strand_id
1 'polypeptide(L)'
;MSTYLRGLKEKAMAELQAQPSIDGKEKPKFMALQQVYEWRRALKDLIPNDRPILSNCVGFVVTLIPAEDLLQKPLSYVASQIRHTLIEQGSREQIEAYTSLIRQDPINRAPPLFGDTSMKLLMFTNWQRARLYETDFSAASVNKLDGPLFPSYIQAVPGPYEFNDGLILFGKDSSGNYWFGGQRAQGQWGMMERKIEEGMKDF
;
A
#
# COMPACT_ATOMS: atom_id res chain seq x y z
N MET A 1 0.78 4.44 12.76
CA MET A 1 1.69 3.70 11.85
C MET A 1 1.88 2.24 12.26
N SER A 2 1.99 1.92 13.57
CA SER A 2 2.14 0.53 14.04
C SER A 2 0.94 -0.36 13.71
N THR A 3 -0.30 0.13 13.88
CA THR A 3 -1.54 -0.61 13.60
C THR A 3 -1.67 -1.01 12.13
N TYR A 4 -1.29 -0.12 11.22
CA TYR A 4 -1.29 -0.40 9.78
C TYR A 4 -0.30 -1.51 9.40
N LEU A 5 0.95 -1.40 9.86
CA LEU A 5 1.97 -2.41 9.61
C LEU A 5 1.62 -3.75 10.27
N ARG A 6 0.97 -3.71 11.44
CA ARG A 6 0.45 -4.92 12.10
C ARG A 6 -0.62 -5.57 11.24
N GLY A 7 -1.60 -4.81 10.74
CA GLY A 7 -2.63 -5.31 9.83
C GLY A 7 -2.05 -5.94 8.57
N LEU A 8 -1.00 -5.34 7.98
CA LEU A 8 -0.28 -5.91 6.84
C LEU A 8 0.38 -7.24 7.19
N LYS A 9 1.08 -7.31 8.32
CA LYS A 9 1.75 -8.53 8.77
C LYS A 9 0.74 -9.65 9.06
N GLU A 10 -0.30 -9.36 9.85
CA GLU A 10 -1.33 -10.35 10.21
C GLU A 10 -2.06 -10.89 8.98
N LYS A 11 -2.31 -10.00 8.00
CA LYS A 11 -2.87 -10.43 6.72
C LYS A 11 -1.93 -11.39 5.99
N ALA A 12 -0.69 -11.00 5.83
CA ALA A 12 0.30 -11.82 5.15
C ALA A 12 0.46 -13.19 5.85
N MET A 13 0.45 -13.20 7.19
CA MET A 13 0.47 -14.42 7.98
C MET A 13 -0.79 -15.28 7.76
N ALA A 14 -1.97 -14.67 7.80
CA ALA A 14 -3.23 -15.38 7.58
C ALA A 14 -3.28 -16.01 6.19
N GLU A 15 -2.80 -15.32 5.18
CA GLU A 15 -2.75 -15.85 3.81
C GLU A 15 -1.73 -16.98 3.66
N LEU A 16 -0.56 -16.87 4.28
CA LEU A 16 0.43 -17.94 4.28
C LEU A 16 -0.06 -19.19 5.02
N GLN A 17 -0.86 -19.00 6.09
CA GLN A 17 -1.42 -20.12 6.86
C GLN A 17 -2.66 -20.72 6.21
N ALA A 18 -3.49 -19.89 5.57
CA ALA A 18 -4.75 -20.34 4.96
C ALA A 18 -4.58 -21.03 3.59
N GLN A 19 -3.40 -21.02 3.00
CA GLN A 19 -3.14 -21.81 1.80
C GLN A 19 -2.92 -23.28 2.19
N PRO A 20 -3.97 -24.15 2.11
CA PRO A 20 -3.73 -25.57 2.07
C PRO A 20 -2.87 -25.82 0.83
N SER A 21 -2.11 -26.88 0.85
CA SER A 21 -1.47 -27.42 -0.36
C SER A 21 -2.58 -27.91 -1.32
N ILE A 22 -3.35 -26.96 -1.87
CA ILE A 22 -4.33 -27.23 -2.90
C ILE A 22 -3.51 -27.44 -4.18
N ASP A 23 -3.59 -28.60 -4.75
CA ASP A 23 -2.99 -29.00 -6.03
C ASP A 23 -1.46 -29.14 -6.07
N GLY A 24 -0.79 -29.57 -5.01
CA GLY A 24 0.65 -29.87 -5.07
C GLY A 24 1.55 -28.66 -5.29
N LYS A 25 1.01 -27.43 -5.16
CA LYS A 25 1.80 -26.20 -5.24
C LYS A 25 2.60 -26.00 -3.95
N GLU A 26 3.89 -25.77 -4.10
CA GLU A 26 4.75 -25.39 -2.97
C GLU A 26 4.19 -24.14 -2.25
N LYS A 27 4.35 -24.12 -0.91
CA LYS A 27 4.04 -22.92 -0.14
C LYS A 27 4.89 -21.74 -0.63
N PRO A 28 4.36 -20.51 -0.64
CA PRO A 28 5.12 -19.35 -1.08
C PRO A 28 6.39 -19.19 -0.23
N LYS A 29 7.52 -19.08 -0.90
CA LYS A 29 8.83 -18.88 -0.25
C LYS A 29 9.04 -17.43 0.15
N PHE A 30 8.41 -16.51 -0.57
CA PHE A 30 8.53 -15.07 -0.36
C PHE A 30 7.16 -14.38 -0.38
N MET A 31 7.06 -13.32 0.41
CA MET A 31 6.02 -12.31 0.31
C MET A 31 6.60 -11.08 -0.39
N ALA A 32 5.98 -10.67 -1.49
CA ALA A 32 6.29 -9.43 -2.18
C ALA A 32 5.32 -8.34 -1.71
N LEU A 33 5.80 -7.38 -0.95
CA LEU A 33 5.05 -6.20 -0.53
C LEU A 33 5.28 -5.10 -1.56
N GLN A 34 4.34 -4.89 -2.46
CA GLN A 34 4.41 -3.87 -3.49
C GLN A 34 3.70 -2.60 -3.01
N GLN A 35 4.45 -1.51 -2.91
CA GLN A 35 3.96 -0.23 -2.45
C GLN A 35 4.02 0.81 -3.56
N VAL A 36 2.94 1.60 -3.70
CA VAL A 36 2.97 2.81 -4.53
C VAL A 36 3.89 3.85 -3.90
N TYR A 37 4.81 4.39 -4.69
CA TYR A 37 5.81 5.35 -4.26
C TYR A 37 5.80 6.60 -5.14
N GLU A 38 5.78 7.77 -4.52
CA GLU A 38 5.85 9.05 -5.22
C GLU A 38 7.28 9.39 -5.60
N TRP A 39 7.53 9.61 -6.88
CA TRP A 39 8.86 9.91 -7.42
C TRP A 39 9.26 11.38 -7.36
N ARG A 40 8.32 12.28 -7.16
CA ARG A 40 8.55 13.73 -7.22
C ARG A 40 9.74 14.18 -6.36
N ARG A 41 9.89 13.58 -5.18
CA ARG A 41 10.98 13.93 -4.26
C ARG A 41 12.37 13.52 -4.77
N ALA A 42 12.46 12.39 -5.44
CA ALA A 42 13.71 11.91 -6.01
C ALA A 42 14.09 12.63 -7.31
N LEU A 43 13.08 13.21 -7.98
CA LEU A 43 13.22 13.88 -9.27
C LEU A 43 13.08 15.42 -9.17
N LYS A 44 13.48 16.03 -8.04
CA LYS A 44 13.29 17.48 -7.79
C LYS A 44 13.95 18.35 -8.87
N ASP A 45 15.06 17.89 -9.47
CA ASP A 45 15.76 18.64 -10.50
C ASP A 45 15.01 18.63 -11.84
N LEU A 46 14.19 17.61 -12.06
CA LEU A 46 13.35 17.49 -13.25
C LEU A 46 11.94 18.02 -13.05
N ILE A 47 11.47 17.98 -11.81
CA ILE A 47 10.11 18.30 -11.43
C ILE A 47 10.14 19.37 -10.34
N PRO A 48 10.07 20.67 -10.70
CA PRO A 48 10.07 21.75 -9.75
C PRO A 48 8.91 21.66 -8.76
N ASN A 49 9.17 21.91 -7.47
CA ASN A 49 8.16 21.85 -6.42
C ASN A 49 7.15 23.01 -6.46
N ASP A 50 7.46 24.08 -7.20
CA ASP A 50 6.68 25.32 -7.33
C ASP A 50 5.57 25.23 -8.40
N ARG A 51 5.52 24.14 -9.14
CA ARG A 51 4.54 23.96 -10.23
C ARG A 51 3.71 22.71 -10.01
N PRO A 52 2.39 22.78 -10.26
CA PRO A 52 1.55 21.60 -10.23
C PRO A 52 1.90 20.67 -11.40
N ILE A 53 1.94 19.38 -11.13
CA ILE A 53 2.10 18.35 -12.16
C ILE A 53 0.76 17.66 -12.31
N LEU A 54 0.22 17.71 -13.52
CA LEU A 54 -1.05 17.08 -13.89
C LEU A 54 -0.84 15.64 -14.43
N SER A 55 0.40 15.18 -14.48
CA SER A 55 0.75 13.84 -14.95
C SER A 55 1.05 12.89 -13.81
N ASN A 56 0.99 11.59 -14.09
CA ASN A 56 1.35 10.55 -13.15
C ASN A 56 2.85 10.57 -12.85
N CYS A 57 3.22 10.70 -11.57
CA CYS A 57 4.60 10.69 -11.10
C CYS A 57 4.75 9.72 -9.93
N VAL A 58 4.24 8.50 -10.12
CA VAL A 58 4.34 7.42 -9.16
C VAL A 58 4.78 6.14 -9.84
N GLY A 59 5.39 5.25 -9.09
CA GLY A 59 5.70 3.89 -9.48
C GLY A 59 5.61 2.97 -8.28
N PHE A 60 6.28 1.85 -8.35
CA PHE A 60 6.24 0.87 -7.29
C PHE A 60 7.62 0.65 -6.69
N VAL A 61 7.64 0.39 -5.40
CA VAL A 61 8.77 -0.22 -4.70
C VAL A 61 8.32 -1.59 -4.19
N VAL A 62 9.21 -2.56 -4.20
CA VAL A 62 8.89 -3.95 -3.84
C VAL A 62 9.80 -4.41 -2.73
N THR A 63 9.23 -4.72 -1.57
CA THR A 63 9.95 -5.33 -0.46
C THR A 63 9.73 -6.83 -0.51
N LEU A 64 10.79 -7.60 -0.71
CA LEU A 64 10.76 -9.06 -0.67
C LEU A 64 11.11 -9.54 0.73
N ILE A 65 10.20 -10.25 1.36
CA ILE A 65 10.41 -10.82 2.71
C ILE A 65 10.25 -12.33 2.63
N PRO A 66 11.22 -13.12 3.09
CA PRO A 66 11.04 -14.57 3.24
C PRO A 66 9.78 -14.87 4.06
N ALA A 67 8.98 -15.83 3.60
CA ALA A 67 7.73 -16.19 4.28
C ALA A 67 7.97 -16.62 5.74
N GLU A 68 9.06 -17.35 5.98
CA GLU A 68 9.48 -17.75 7.31
C GLU A 68 9.78 -16.55 8.22
N ASP A 69 10.52 -15.56 7.72
CA ASP A 69 10.83 -14.34 8.47
C ASP A 69 9.56 -13.56 8.82
N LEU A 70 8.62 -13.48 7.89
CA LEU A 70 7.34 -12.82 8.14
C LEU A 70 6.56 -13.47 9.28
N LEU A 71 6.62 -14.80 9.39
CA LEU A 71 5.93 -15.57 10.44
C LEU A 71 6.65 -15.48 11.79
N GLN A 72 7.97 -15.49 11.80
CA GLN A 72 8.77 -15.62 13.03
C GLN A 72 9.28 -14.30 13.57
N LYS A 73 9.61 -13.34 12.71
CA LYS A 73 10.21 -12.07 13.14
C LYS A 73 9.18 -11.07 13.67
N PRO A 74 9.57 -10.17 14.56
CA PRO A 74 8.67 -9.15 15.09
C PRO A 74 8.24 -8.15 14.02
N LEU A 75 7.17 -7.39 14.30
CA LEU A 75 6.66 -6.35 13.40
C LEU A 75 7.71 -5.29 13.05
N SER A 76 8.61 -4.98 13.99
CA SER A 76 9.71 -4.04 13.77
C SER A 76 10.66 -4.48 12.65
N TYR A 77 10.87 -5.78 12.49
CA TYR A 77 11.65 -6.32 11.36
C TYR A 77 10.98 -6.00 10.03
N VAL A 78 9.68 -6.28 9.89
CA VAL A 78 8.92 -5.96 8.65
C VAL A 78 8.96 -4.47 8.36
N ALA A 79 8.76 -3.64 9.39
CA ALA A 79 8.84 -2.18 9.26
C ALA A 79 10.23 -1.71 8.80
N SER A 80 11.28 -2.32 9.32
CA SER A 80 12.67 -2.05 8.93
C SER A 80 12.91 -2.42 7.47
N GLN A 81 12.48 -3.61 7.02
CA GLN A 81 12.63 -4.03 5.62
C GLN A 81 11.92 -3.06 4.67
N ILE A 82 10.68 -2.68 4.96
CA ILE A 82 9.95 -1.69 4.16
C ILE A 82 10.70 -0.34 4.15
N ARG A 83 11.23 0.09 5.29
CA ARG A 83 11.99 1.35 5.37
C ARG A 83 13.27 1.31 4.54
N HIS A 84 14.02 0.22 4.60
CA HIS A 84 15.21 0.03 3.76
C HIS A 84 14.86 0.06 2.27
N THR A 85 13.84 -0.67 1.86
CA THR A 85 13.36 -0.68 0.47
C THR A 85 12.99 0.72 -0.01
N LEU A 86 12.29 1.51 0.81
CA LEU A 86 11.92 2.88 0.46
C LEU A 86 13.13 3.81 0.28
N ILE A 87 14.19 3.60 1.04
CA ILE A 87 15.43 4.38 0.93
C ILE A 87 16.21 3.98 -0.31
N GLU A 88 16.40 2.69 -0.53
CA GLU A 88 17.19 2.15 -1.62
C GLU A 88 16.50 2.35 -2.98
N GLN A 89 15.28 1.83 -3.13
CA GLN A 89 14.56 1.88 -4.40
C GLN A 89 13.93 3.26 -4.69
N GLY A 90 13.86 4.13 -3.69
CA GLY A 90 13.39 5.49 -3.86
C GLY A 90 14.46 6.48 -4.36
N SER A 91 15.67 6.02 -4.65
CA SER A 91 16.73 6.86 -5.23
C SER A 91 16.45 7.16 -6.72
N ARG A 92 17.03 8.24 -7.23
CA ARG A 92 16.88 8.62 -8.63
C ARG A 92 17.37 7.51 -9.58
N GLU A 93 18.51 6.93 -9.27
CA GLU A 93 19.14 5.88 -10.08
C GLU A 93 18.22 4.65 -10.18
N GLN A 94 17.59 4.26 -9.07
CA GLN A 94 16.66 3.14 -9.04
C GLN A 94 15.37 3.43 -9.81
N ILE A 95 14.84 4.66 -9.72
CA ILE A 95 13.68 5.09 -10.51
C ILE A 95 13.99 5.08 -11.99
N GLU A 96 15.17 5.56 -12.41
CA GLU A 96 15.60 5.53 -13.80
C GLU A 96 15.77 4.09 -14.31
N ALA A 97 16.38 3.20 -13.51
CA ALA A 97 16.49 1.79 -13.83
C ALA A 97 15.11 1.11 -13.95
N TYR A 98 14.22 1.36 -13.00
CA TYR A 98 12.86 0.83 -13.00
C TYR A 98 12.07 1.29 -14.24
N THR A 99 12.12 2.57 -14.58
CA THR A 99 11.46 3.10 -15.77
C THR A 99 12.06 2.59 -17.07
N SER A 100 13.36 2.31 -17.08
CA SER A 100 14.03 1.66 -18.22
C SER A 100 13.46 0.25 -18.47
N LEU A 101 13.26 -0.54 -17.41
CA LEU A 101 12.63 -1.86 -17.53
C LEU A 101 11.22 -1.78 -18.12
N ILE A 102 10.41 -0.83 -17.69
CA ILE A 102 9.06 -0.61 -18.27
C ILE A 102 9.13 -0.26 -19.75
N ARG A 103 10.11 0.55 -20.15
CA ARG A 103 10.29 0.94 -21.57
C ARG A 103 10.76 -0.20 -22.44
N GLN A 104 11.44 -1.19 -21.89
CA GLN A 104 11.89 -2.38 -22.60
C GLN A 104 10.74 -3.34 -22.94
N ASP A 105 9.58 -3.21 -22.28
CA ASP A 105 8.33 -3.88 -22.64
C ASP A 105 7.41 -2.94 -23.41
N PRO A 106 7.58 -2.80 -24.76
CA PRO A 106 6.81 -1.84 -25.53
C PRO A 106 5.34 -2.23 -25.71
N ILE A 107 5.01 -3.50 -25.46
CA ILE A 107 3.67 -4.05 -25.66
C ILE A 107 2.80 -3.78 -24.44
N ASN A 108 3.23 -4.26 -23.27
CA ASN A 108 2.41 -4.21 -22.05
C ASN A 108 2.71 -2.96 -21.22
N ARG A 109 3.95 -2.46 -21.24
CA ARG A 109 4.45 -1.39 -20.38
C ARG A 109 4.08 -1.64 -18.90
N ALA A 110 4.08 -2.92 -18.54
CA ALA A 110 3.72 -3.35 -17.21
C ALA A 110 4.82 -3.04 -16.20
N PRO A 111 4.47 -2.76 -14.94
CA PRO A 111 5.43 -2.67 -13.87
C PRO A 111 6.22 -3.98 -13.74
N PRO A 112 7.56 -3.94 -13.65
CA PRO A 112 8.35 -5.15 -13.45
C PRO A 112 8.00 -5.79 -12.10
N LEU A 113 7.83 -7.12 -12.10
CA LEU A 113 7.65 -7.92 -10.90
C LEU A 113 8.98 -8.57 -10.55
N PHE A 114 9.43 -8.36 -9.31
CA PHE A 114 10.64 -8.96 -8.78
C PHE A 114 10.27 -10.12 -7.86
N GLY A 115 10.99 -11.25 -8.01
CA GLY A 115 10.74 -12.47 -7.27
C GLY A 115 10.54 -13.66 -8.19
N ASP A 116 9.87 -14.68 -7.71
CA ASP A 116 9.58 -15.89 -8.46
C ASP A 116 8.07 -16.20 -8.50
N THR A 117 7.69 -17.23 -9.25
CA THR A 117 6.28 -17.64 -9.42
C THR A 117 5.63 -18.19 -8.16
N SER A 118 6.43 -18.53 -7.12
CA SER A 118 5.93 -19.00 -5.83
C SER A 118 5.60 -17.86 -4.86
N MET A 119 5.98 -16.61 -5.20
CA MET A 119 5.76 -15.47 -4.30
C MET A 119 4.27 -15.14 -4.17
N LYS A 120 3.89 -14.69 -2.98
CA LYS A 120 2.59 -14.05 -2.76
C LYS A 120 2.74 -12.55 -2.86
N LEU A 121 1.99 -11.92 -3.76
CA LEU A 121 1.97 -10.48 -3.95
C LEU A 121 0.91 -9.83 -3.04
N LEU A 122 1.31 -8.82 -2.29
CA LEU A 122 0.45 -7.94 -1.52
C LEU A 122 0.69 -6.50 -1.95
N MET A 123 -0.33 -5.85 -2.47
CA MET A 123 -0.26 -4.46 -2.90
C MET A 123 -0.82 -3.53 -1.82
N PHE A 124 -0.14 -2.41 -1.59
CA PHE A 124 -0.68 -1.37 -0.73
C PHE A 124 -0.28 0.03 -1.20
N THR A 125 -1.12 0.99 -0.87
CA THR A 125 -0.88 2.40 -1.17
C THR A 125 -1.26 3.27 0.02
N ASN A 126 -0.48 4.32 0.24
CA ASN A 126 -0.70 5.27 1.31
C ASN A 126 -1.06 6.64 0.73
N TRP A 127 -2.32 7.03 0.88
CA TRP A 127 -2.87 8.30 0.41
C TRP A 127 -2.87 9.39 1.48
N GLN A 128 -2.29 9.15 2.63
CA GLN A 128 -2.26 10.09 3.74
C GLN A 128 -1.72 11.47 3.35
N ARG A 129 -0.77 11.53 2.41
CA ARG A 129 -0.24 12.78 1.87
C ARG A 129 -1.23 13.56 1.01
N ALA A 130 -2.23 12.92 0.45
CA ALA A 130 -3.28 13.60 -0.30
C ALA A 130 -4.20 14.43 0.60
N ARG A 131 -4.12 14.21 1.95
CA ARG A 131 -4.87 14.98 2.95
C ARG A 131 -6.36 15.03 2.65
N LEU A 132 -6.91 13.91 2.18
CA LEU A 132 -8.27 13.85 1.67
C LEU A 132 -9.32 14.26 2.72
N TYR A 133 -9.09 13.90 4.00
CA TYR A 133 -9.98 14.28 5.11
C TYR A 133 -9.87 15.76 5.50
N GLU A 134 -8.89 16.47 4.98
CA GLU A 134 -8.68 17.92 5.22
C GLU A 134 -9.13 18.76 4.00
N THR A 135 -9.70 18.13 2.97
CA THR A 135 -10.18 18.84 1.79
C THR A 135 -11.53 19.50 2.12
N ASP A 136 -11.56 20.83 2.00
CA ASP A 136 -12.77 21.61 2.25
C ASP A 136 -13.67 21.63 1.01
N PHE A 137 -14.89 21.13 1.16
CA PHE A 137 -15.94 21.10 0.15
C PHE A 137 -16.99 22.20 0.32
N SER A 138 -16.79 23.16 1.23
CA SER A 138 -17.78 24.21 1.51
C SER A 138 -18.17 25.01 0.26
N ALA A 139 -17.25 25.23 -0.67
CA ALA A 139 -17.50 25.91 -1.94
C ALA A 139 -18.44 25.16 -2.89
N ALA A 140 -18.62 23.85 -2.71
CA ALA A 140 -19.54 23.03 -3.49
C ALA A 140 -20.94 22.92 -2.85
N SER A 141 -21.14 23.50 -1.67
CA SER A 141 -22.43 23.48 -1.00
C SER A 141 -23.42 24.47 -1.62
N VAL A 142 -24.66 24.01 -1.85
CA VAL A 142 -25.76 24.85 -2.32
C VAL A 142 -26.22 25.84 -1.24
N ASN A 143 -26.09 25.44 0.02
CA ASN A 143 -26.43 26.28 1.17
C ASN A 143 -25.20 26.97 1.72
N LYS A 144 -25.39 28.20 2.20
CA LYS A 144 -24.34 28.90 2.94
C LYS A 144 -24.00 28.12 4.21
N LEU A 145 -22.74 27.80 4.40
CA LEU A 145 -22.22 27.12 5.60
C LEU A 145 -21.48 28.14 6.49
N ASP A 146 -21.56 27.92 7.79
CA ASP A 146 -20.85 28.76 8.79
C ASP A 146 -19.38 28.32 9.01
N GLY A 147 -18.92 27.31 8.27
CA GLY A 147 -17.56 26.77 8.36
C GLY A 147 -17.22 25.80 7.27
N PRO A 148 -16.00 25.22 7.32
CA PRO A 148 -15.53 24.26 6.31
C PRO A 148 -16.32 22.96 6.36
N LEU A 149 -16.51 22.33 5.21
CA LEU A 149 -17.16 21.05 5.05
C LEU A 149 -16.12 19.97 4.67
N PHE A 150 -15.77 19.13 5.61
CA PHE A 150 -14.82 18.03 5.43
C PHE A 150 -15.51 16.69 5.16
N PRO A 151 -14.87 15.77 4.42
CA PRO A 151 -15.39 14.43 4.23
C PRO A 151 -15.49 13.68 5.57
N SER A 152 -16.63 13.04 5.82
CA SER A 152 -16.80 12.09 6.92
C SER A 152 -16.45 10.65 6.52
N TYR A 153 -16.46 10.36 5.22
CA TYR A 153 -16.19 9.04 4.65
C TYR A 153 -15.56 9.17 3.27
N ILE A 154 -14.58 8.32 3.00
CA ILE A 154 -13.88 8.23 1.72
C ILE A 154 -13.85 6.77 1.27
N GLN A 155 -14.22 6.53 0.04
CA GLN A 155 -14.19 5.20 -0.57
C GLN A 155 -13.46 5.26 -1.92
N ALA A 156 -12.56 4.31 -2.13
CA ALA A 156 -12.03 4.04 -3.45
C ALA A 156 -12.97 3.05 -4.17
N VAL A 157 -13.46 3.45 -5.32
CA VAL A 157 -14.19 2.54 -6.21
C VAL A 157 -13.16 1.89 -7.12
N PRO A 158 -13.02 0.56 -7.10
CA PRO A 158 -12.10 -0.13 -7.98
C PRO A 158 -12.51 0.07 -9.44
N GLY A 159 -11.51 0.19 -10.31
CA GLY A 159 -11.72 0.13 -11.75
C GLY A 159 -12.08 -1.28 -12.24
N PRO A 160 -11.99 -1.53 -13.53
CA PRO A 160 -12.32 -2.84 -14.12
C PRO A 160 -11.36 -3.98 -13.69
N TYR A 161 -10.31 -3.65 -12.97
CA TYR A 161 -9.33 -4.63 -12.48
C TYR A 161 -9.59 -4.94 -11.01
N GLU A 162 -9.82 -6.22 -10.71
CA GLU A 162 -9.94 -6.70 -9.34
C GLU A 162 -8.56 -7.00 -8.76
N PHE A 163 -8.16 -6.23 -7.75
CA PHE A 163 -6.99 -6.53 -6.94
C PHE A 163 -7.45 -7.16 -5.63
N ASN A 164 -7.53 -8.48 -5.59
CA ASN A 164 -8.03 -9.21 -4.42
C ASN A 164 -7.19 -9.01 -3.15
N ASP A 165 -5.98 -8.49 -3.28
CA ASP A 165 -5.02 -8.31 -2.20
C ASP A 165 -4.44 -6.90 -2.13
N GLY A 166 -5.25 -5.89 -2.47
CA GLY A 166 -4.91 -4.47 -2.34
C GLY A 166 -5.41 -3.85 -1.04
N LEU A 167 -4.57 -3.02 -0.40
CA LEU A 167 -4.93 -2.19 0.75
C LEU A 167 -4.61 -0.73 0.47
N ILE A 168 -5.52 0.15 0.86
CA ILE A 168 -5.38 1.60 0.77
C ILE A 168 -5.48 2.19 2.16
N LEU A 169 -4.47 2.94 2.59
CA LEU A 169 -4.56 3.82 3.74
C LEU A 169 -5.02 5.20 3.25
N PHE A 170 -6.28 5.54 3.49
CA PHE A 170 -6.86 6.81 3.04
C PHE A 170 -6.32 8.02 3.80
N GLY A 171 -6.07 7.87 5.08
CA GLY A 171 -5.57 8.93 5.94
C GLY A 171 -6.18 8.88 7.33
N LYS A 172 -6.14 10.02 8.00
CA LYS A 172 -6.60 10.20 9.37
C LYS A 172 -7.75 11.22 9.37
N ASP A 173 -8.87 10.86 9.99
CA ASP A 173 -10.00 11.76 10.14
C ASP A 173 -9.78 12.81 11.24
N SER A 174 -10.73 13.72 11.41
CA SER A 174 -10.69 14.77 12.42
C SER A 174 -10.72 14.25 13.86
N SER A 175 -11.22 13.03 14.07
CA SER A 175 -11.26 12.34 15.37
C SER A 175 -9.97 11.59 15.67
N GLY A 176 -9.03 11.55 14.73
CA GLY A 176 -7.77 10.88 14.90
C GLY A 176 -7.72 9.42 14.47
N ASN A 177 -8.80 8.89 13.88
CA ASN A 177 -8.86 7.51 13.43
C ASN A 177 -8.22 7.35 12.07
N TYR A 178 -7.44 6.30 11.89
CA TYR A 178 -6.93 5.91 10.59
C TYR A 178 -7.95 5.09 9.83
N TRP A 179 -8.19 5.48 8.58
CA TRP A 179 -9.08 4.78 7.67
C TRP A 179 -8.28 4.02 6.63
N PHE A 180 -8.59 2.74 6.49
CA PHE A 180 -8.08 1.94 5.41
C PHE A 180 -9.16 1.05 4.83
N GLY A 181 -9.04 0.75 3.56
CA GLY A 181 -9.96 -0.07 2.80
C GLY A 181 -9.22 -0.96 1.82
N GLY A 182 -9.96 -1.79 1.12
CA GLY A 182 -9.42 -2.68 0.10
C GLY A 182 -10.41 -3.78 -0.24
N GLN A 183 -10.04 -4.60 -1.20
CA GLN A 183 -10.82 -5.77 -1.56
C GLN A 183 -10.24 -7.02 -0.92
N ARG A 184 -11.11 -7.87 -0.41
CA ARG A 184 -10.77 -9.10 0.30
C ARG A 184 -11.73 -10.20 -0.06
N ALA A 185 -11.25 -11.43 -0.01
CA ALA A 185 -12.13 -12.57 -0.04
C ALA A 185 -13.09 -12.55 1.16
N GLN A 186 -14.26 -13.11 0.96
CA GLN A 186 -15.32 -13.15 1.98
C GLN A 186 -14.80 -13.70 3.31
N GLY A 187 -15.13 -13.04 4.41
CA GLY A 187 -14.73 -13.41 5.77
C GLY A 187 -13.34 -12.94 6.22
N GLN A 188 -12.46 -12.52 5.31
CA GLN A 188 -11.11 -12.06 5.67
C GLN A 188 -11.09 -10.75 6.46
N TRP A 189 -12.04 -9.84 6.22
CA TRP A 189 -12.14 -8.61 6.98
C TRP A 189 -12.37 -8.87 8.48
N GLY A 190 -13.37 -9.68 8.83
CA GLY A 190 -13.65 -9.99 10.23
C GLY A 190 -12.50 -10.76 10.92
N MET A 191 -11.70 -11.51 10.17
CA MET A 191 -10.49 -12.13 10.70
C MET A 191 -9.42 -11.08 11.03
N MET A 192 -9.23 -10.11 10.14
CA MET A 192 -8.26 -9.03 10.30
C MET A 192 -8.63 -8.09 11.46
N GLU A 193 -9.93 -7.74 11.58
CA GLU A 193 -10.45 -6.94 12.68
C GLU A 193 -10.16 -7.60 14.03
N ARG A 194 -10.51 -8.89 14.18
CA ARG A 194 -10.22 -9.64 15.41
C ARG A 194 -8.73 -9.65 15.77
N LYS A 195 -7.86 -9.85 14.78
CA LYS A 195 -6.41 -9.87 15.00
C LYS A 195 -5.85 -8.50 15.42
N ILE A 196 -6.40 -7.42 14.85
CA ILE A 196 -6.04 -6.06 15.25
C ILE A 196 -6.47 -5.81 16.69
N GLU A 197 -7.71 -6.19 17.05
CA GLU A 197 -8.25 -6.05 18.40
C GLU A 197 -7.47 -6.87 19.44
N GLU A 198 -7.13 -8.12 19.12
CA GLU A 198 -6.28 -8.98 19.95
C GLU A 198 -4.93 -8.32 20.21
N GLY A 199 -4.28 -7.83 19.16
CA GLY A 199 -2.97 -7.21 19.28
C GLY A 199 -2.98 -5.82 19.94
N MET A 200 -4.13 -5.15 20.07
CA MET A 200 -4.25 -3.90 20.83
C MET A 200 -4.41 -4.12 22.34
N LYS A 201 -4.76 -5.34 22.77
CA LYS A 201 -4.86 -5.69 24.19
C LYS A 201 -3.51 -5.92 24.86
N ASP A 202 -2.45 -6.09 24.07
CA ASP A 202 -1.09 -6.34 24.55
C ASP A 202 -0.27 -5.04 24.76
N PHE A 203 -0.93 -3.88 24.72
CA PHE A 203 -0.37 -2.55 24.99
C PHE A 203 -1.19 -1.81 26.06
#